data_fdebc3fc652cf3910fe69c1cc69245d2
#
_entry.id   fdebc3fc652cf3910fe69c1cc69245d2
#
_cell.length_a   1.000
_cell.length_b   1.000
_cell.length_c   1.000
_cell.angle_alpha   90.00
_cell.angle_beta   90.00
_cell.angle_gamma   90.00
#
_symmetry.space_group_name_H-M   'P 1'
#
loop_
_entity.id
_entity.type
_entity.pdbx_description
1 polymer ?
#
loop_
_entity_poly.entity_id
_entity_poly.type
_entity_poly.pdbx_seq_one_letter_code
_entity_poly.pdbx_strand_id
1 'polypeptide(L)'
;MASQDTTASNRPVAPTENVVVDELEGTPHAHCFDEEPMTIRLTLAEGESVPAHQHPDRRIVLHLLSGELSVTLGDDEHAVEAGEVVRFDGNQDVSPTAIEDSVGLLVLAKRTE
;
A
#
# COMPACT_ATOMS: atom_id res chain seq x y z
N MET A 1 31.22 -11.65 -7.13
CA MET A 1 30.04 -11.60 -6.72
C MET A 1 28.97 -12.05 -7.59
N ALA A 2 29.06 -11.91 -8.80
CA ALA A 2 27.98 -12.32 -9.65
C ALA A 2 27.70 -13.80 -9.60
N SER A 3 28.66 -14.56 -9.14
CA SER A 3 28.48 -16.01 -9.20
C SER A 3 27.39 -16.54 -8.32
N GLN A 4 27.10 -15.87 -7.24
CA GLN A 4 26.05 -16.40 -6.41
C GLN A 4 24.71 -16.16 -7.05
N ASP A 5 24.62 -15.29 -7.98
CA ASP A 5 23.37 -15.07 -8.66
C ASP A 5 23.03 -16.19 -9.62
N THR A 6 24.00 -17.04 -9.90
CA THR A 6 23.77 -18.11 -10.85
C THR A 6 22.65 -19.03 -10.41
N THR A 7 22.56 -19.31 -9.11
CA THR A 7 21.51 -20.16 -8.62
C THR A 7 20.14 -19.50 -8.82
N ALA A 8 20.04 -18.22 -8.54
CA ALA A 8 18.80 -17.50 -8.73
C ALA A 8 18.47 -17.36 -10.20
N SER A 9 19.48 -17.37 -11.06
CA SER A 9 19.23 -17.17 -12.48
C SER A 9 18.57 -18.36 -13.14
N ASN A 10 18.35 -19.46 -12.41
CA ASN A 10 17.56 -20.54 -12.95
C ASN A 10 16.08 -20.20 -13.05
N ARG A 11 15.66 -19.16 -12.35
CA ARG A 11 14.28 -18.71 -12.45
C ARG A 11 14.12 -17.77 -13.62
N PRO A 12 13.01 -17.88 -14.34
CA PRO A 12 12.74 -16.88 -15.37
C PRO A 12 12.60 -15.51 -14.77
N VAL A 13 13.00 -14.51 -15.51
CA VAL A 13 12.87 -13.12 -15.09
C VAL A 13 11.45 -12.66 -15.41
N ALA A 14 10.74 -12.20 -14.40
CA ALA A 14 9.40 -11.67 -14.63
C ALA A 14 9.48 -10.36 -15.40
N PRO A 15 8.47 -10.08 -16.23
CA PRO A 15 8.49 -8.84 -17.02
C PRO A 15 8.50 -7.60 -16.13
N THR A 16 9.17 -6.57 -16.60
CA THR A 16 9.14 -5.28 -15.94
C THR A 16 7.87 -4.56 -16.35
N GLU A 17 7.18 -3.96 -15.36
CA GLU A 17 5.95 -3.22 -15.61
C GLU A 17 6.04 -1.88 -14.93
N ASN A 18 5.40 -0.88 -15.52
CA ASN A 18 5.27 0.40 -14.83
C ASN A 18 3.91 1.00 -15.17
N VAL A 19 3.38 1.75 -14.21
CA VAL A 19 2.10 2.44 -14.37
C VAL A 19 2.26 3.89 -13.95
N VAL A 20 1.40 4.73 -14.47
CA VAL A 20 1.34 6.13 -14.05
C VAL A 20 0.22 6.22 -13.04
N VAL A 21 0.57 6.59 -11.82
CA VAL A 21 -0.36 6.56 -10.70
C VAL A 21 -1.61 7.39 -10.99
N ASP A 22 -1.43 8.56 -11.57
CA ASP A 22 -2.54 9.45 -11.85
C ASP A 22 -3.46 8.96 -12.94
N GLU A 23 -3.02 7.97 -13.72
CA GLU A 23 -3.82 7.45 -14.82
C GLU A 23 -4.58 6.19 -14.46
N LEU A 24 -4.36 5.67 -13.26
CA LEU A 24 -5.11 4.51 -12.80
C LEU A 24 -6.56 4.89 -12.56
N GLU A 25 -7.46 3.95 -12.84
CA GLU A 25 -8.88 4.16 -12.63
C GLU A 25 -9.36 3.36 -11.44
N GLY A 26 -10.35 3.90 -10.75
CA GLY A 26 -10.96 3.20 -9.62
C GLY A 26 -10.66 3.87 -8.31
N THR A 27 -11.70 3.97 -7.48
CA THR A 27 -11.59 4.51 -6.13
C THR A 27 -12.46 3.64 -5.24
N PRO A 28 -12.12 3.53 -3.97
CA PRO A 28 -10.96 4.11 -3.31
C PRO A 28 -9.66 3.38 -3.61
N HIS A 29 -9.70 2.17 -4.19
CA HIS A 29 -8.53 1.35 -4.45
C HIS A 29 -8.38 1.07 -5.93
N ALA A 30 -7.14 1.19 -6.42
CA ALA A 30 -6.81 0.79 -7.78
C ALA A 30 -5.53 -0.02 -7.72
N HIS A 31 -5.58 -1.26 -8.19
CA HIS A 31 -4.41 -2.13 -8.21
C HIS A 31 -3.44 -1.65 -9.28
N CYS A 32 -2.18 -1.49 -8.90
CA CYS A 32 -1.15 -1.06 -9.85
C CYS A 32 -0.70 -2.21 -10.73
N PHE A 33 -0.61 -3.41 -10.15
CA PHE A 33 -0.13 -4.60 -10.86
C PHE A 33 -1.02 -5.78 -10.50
N ASP A 34 -1.02 -6.78 -11.38
CA ASP A 34 -1.85 -7.98 -11.16
C ASP A 34 -1.19 -8.98 -10.21
N GLU A 35 0.12 -8.91 -10.06
CA GLU A 35 0.88 -9.89 -9.29
C GLU A 35 1.58 -9.25 -8.11
N GLU A 36 2.12 -10.09 -7.23
CA GLU A 36 2.88 -9.63 -6.08
C GLU A 36 4.16 -8.92 -6.51
N PRO A 37 4.62 -7.94 -5.76
CA PRO A 37 4.01 -7.49 -4.51
C PRO A 37 2.75 -6.67 -4.77
N MET A 38 1.73 -6.94 -3.97
CA MET A 38 0.44 -6.25 -4.11
C MET A 38 0.63 -4.76 -3.83
N THR A 39 0.38 -3.97 -4.85
CA THR A 39 0.58 -2.52 -4.79
C THR A 39 -0.71 -1.84 -5.22
N ILE A 40 -1.20 -0.95 -4.38
CA ILE A 40 -2.53 -0.36 -4.56
C ILE A 40 -2.43 1.15 -4.40
N ARG A 41 -3.07 1.89 -5.31
CA ARG A 41 -3.25 3.31 -5.10
C ARG A 41 -4.54 3.52 -4.32
N LEU A 42 -4.43 4.24 -3.21
CA LEU A 42 -5.57 4.63 -2.39
C LEU A 42 -5.94 6.07 -2.72
N THR A 43 -7.20 6.31 -3.04
CA THR A 43 -7.70 7.65 -3.30
C THR A 43 -8.94 7.87 -2.45
N LEU A 44 -8.89 8.89 -1.62
CA LEU A 44 -10.02 9.25 -0.76
C LEU A 44 -10.25 10.74 -0.86
N ALA A 45 -11.50 11.12 -1.05
CA ALA A 45 -11.89 12.52 -0.96
C ALA A 45 -12.01 12.92 0.51
N GLU A 46 -11.90 14.20 0.79
CA GLU A 46 -12.02 14.73 2.14
C GLU A 46 -13.24 14.15 2.83
N GLY A 47 -13.05 13.60 4.02
CA GLY A 47 -14.12 13.03 4.83
C GLY A 47 -14.46 11.58 4.53
N GLU A 48 -13.94 11.02 3.44
CA GLU A 48 -14.21 9.62 3.13
C GLU A 48 -13.33 8.70 3.97
N SER A 49 -13.86 7.52 4.25
CA SER A 49 -13.15 6.49 5.01
C SER A 49 -13.28 5.16 4.31
N VAL A 50 -12.30 4.30 4.54
CA VAL A 50 -12.44 2.89 4.20
C VAL A 50 -12.86 2.18 5.48
N PRO A 51 -13.95 1.40 5.46
CA PRO A 51 -14.38 0.67 6.66
C PRO A 51 -13.26 -0.23 7.20
N ALA A 52 -13.24 -0.39 8.51
CA ALA A 52 -12.20 -1.19 9.16
C ALA A 52 -12.19 -2.61 8.61
N HIS A 53 -11.01 -3.09 8.30
CA HIS A 53 -10.83 -4.45 7.79
C HIS A 53 -9.42 -4.90 8.10
N GLN A 54 -9.18 -6.20 7.94
CA GLN A 54 -7.90 -6.79 8.31
C GLN A 54 -7.26 -7.48 7.11
N HIS A 55 -5.93 -7.53 7.12
CA HIS A 55 -5.13 -8.29 6.17
C HIS A 55 -4.16 -9.13 6.99
N PRO A 56 -4.62 -10.23 7.60
CA PRO A 56 -3.81 -10.95 8.60
C PRO A 56 -2.47 -11.46 8.10
N ASP A 57 -2.36 -11.75 6.81
CA ASP A 57 -1.12 -12.30 6.26
C ASP A 57 -0.21 -11.23 5.68
N ARG A 58 -0.47 -9.96 6.01
CA ARG A 58 0.25 -8.86 5.36
C ARG A 58 0.87 -7.90 6.35
N ARG A 59 2.06 -7.41 5.99
CA ARG A 59 2.63 -6.20 6.57
C ARG A 59 2.42 -5.12 5.53
N ILE A 60 2.03 -3.94 5.96
CA ILE A 60 1.57 -2.90 5.02
C ILE A 60 2.47 -1.69 5.12
N VAL A 61 2.89 -1.19 3.96
CA VAL A 61 3.61 0.09 3.85
C VAL A 61 2.68 1.06 3.14
N LEU A 62 2.49 2.22 3.74
CA LEU A 62 1.70 3.29 3.14
C LEU A 62 2.61 4.49 2.92
N HIS A 63 2.70 4.94 1.67
CA HIS A 63 3.38 6.18 1.32
C HIS A 63 2.33 7.18 0.86
N LEU A 64 2.12 8.22 1.64
CA LEU A 64 1.12 9.23 1.28
C LEU A 64 1.75 10.21 0.31
N LEU A 65 1.16 10.31 -0.88
CA LEU A 65 1.68 11.16 -1.93
C LEU A 65 1.13 12.57 -1.82
N SER A 66 -0.12 12.72 -1.44
CA SER A 66 -0.74 14.03 -1.29
C SER A 66 -1.85 13.93 -0.25
N GLY A 67 -2.17 15.05 0.38
CA GLY A 67 -3.25 15.13 1.35
C GLY A 67 -2.81 14.81 2.76
N GLU A 68 -3.77 14.39 3.55
CA GLU A 68 -3.54 14.03 4.95
C GLU A 68 -4.55 12.95 5.33
N LEU A 69 -4.06 11.90 5.97
CA LEU A 69 -4.90 10.79 6.42
C LEU A 69 -4.83 10.66 7.94
N SER A 70 -5.91 10.18 8.51
CA SER A 70 -5.91 9.63 9.86
C SER A 70 -6.15 8.15 9.71
N VAL A 71 -5.15 7.34 10.05
CA VAL A 71 -5.25 5.88 9.91
C VAL A 71 -5.51 5.29 11.29
N THR A 72 -6.68 4.69 11.45
CA THR A 72 -7.01 4.02 12.71
C THR A 72 -6.54 2.59 12.64
N LEU A 73 -5.68 2.21 13.58
CA LEU A 73 -5.11 0.87 13.69
C LEU A 73 -5.55 0.31 15.02
N GLY A 74 -6.50 -0.63 14.99
CA GLY A 74 -7.13 -1.07 16.22
C GLY A 74 -7.85 0.08 16.89
N ASP A 75 -7.38 0.48 18.07
CA ASP A 75 -7.97 1.58 18.82
C ASP A 75 -7.18 2.88 18.69
N ASP A 76 -6.06 2.87 17.98
CA ASP A 76 -5.17 4.02 17.91
C ASP A 76 -5.26 4.73 16.59
N GLU A 77 -5.25 6.06 16.64
CA GLU A 77 -5.24 6.87 15.43
C GLU A 77 -3.84 7.39 15.14
N HIS A 78 -3.46 7.36 13.88
CA HIS A 78 -2.15 7.84 13.45
C HIS A 78 -2.32 8.83 12.31
N ALA A 79 -1.83 10.05 12.51
CA ALA A 79 -1.86 11.04 11.44
C ALA A 79 -0.72 10.76 10.47
N VAL A 80 -1.03 10.81 9.18
CA VAL A 80 -0.02 10.62 8.12
C VAL A 80 -0.14 11.79 7.16
N GLU A 81 0.98 12.48 6.93
CA GLU A 81 1.01 13.64 6.06
C GLU A 81 1.72 13.31 4.76
N ALA A 82 1.43 14.11 3.74
CA ALA A 82 2.05 13.93 2.43
C ALA A 82 3.57 13.86 2.57
N GLY A 83 4.16 12.90 1.90
CA GLY A 83 5.60 12.67 1.94
C GLY A 83 6.04 11.68 2.98
N GLU A 84 5.15 11.27 3.87
CA GLU A 84 5.50 10.32 4.92
C GLU A 84 5.25 8.89 4.48
N VAL A 85 6.02 7.99 5.07
CA VAL A 85 5.86 6.55 4.88
C VAL A 85 5.64 5.93 6.25
N VAL A 86 4.60 5.12 6.37
CA VAL A 86 4.31 4.42 7.62
C VAL A 86 4.18 2.93 7.33
N ARG A 87 4.62 2.11 8.26
CA ARG A 87 4.50 0.66 8.14
C ARG A 87 3.74 0.13 9.34
N PHE A 88 2.80 -0.77 9.07
CA PHE A 88 2.01 -1.35 10.15
C PHE A 88 1.60 -2.77 9.80
N ASP A 89 1.11 -3.47 10.84
CA ASP A 89 0.69 -4.85 10.72
C ASP A 89 -0.75 -4.88 10.22
N GLY A 90 -1.00 -5.68 9.20
CA GLY A 90 -2.36 -5.85 8.69
C GLY A 90 -3.23 -6.74 9.56
N ASN A 91 -2.64 -7.41 10.57
CA ASN A 91 -3.38 -8.31 11.44
C ASN A 91 -4.05 -7.53 12.56
N GLN A 92 -4.75 -6.49 12.20
CA GLN A 92 -5.54 -5.64 13.09
C GLN A 92 -6.48 -4.84 12.22
N ASP A 93 -7.48 -4.25 12.83
CA ASP A 93 -8.41 -3.40 12.07
C ASP A 93 -7.66 -2.18 11.53
N VAL A 94 -7.83 -1.94 10.24
CA VAL A 94 -7.19 -0.81 9.56
C VAL A 94 -8.31 0.01 8.91
N SER A 95 -8.35 1.29 9.24
CA SER A 95 -9.39 2.17 8.68
C SER A 95 -8.80 3.55 8.42
N PRO A 96 -8.45 3.87 7.18
CA PRO A 96 -8.01 5.22 6.86
C PRO A 96 -9.19 6.16 6.63
N THR A 97 -9.04 7.40 7.07
CA THR A 97 -10.00 8.47 6.83
C THR A 97 -9.25 9.66 6.27
N ALA A 98 -9.77 10.26 5.22
CA ALA A 98 -9.11 11.41 4.61
C ALA A 98 -9.50 12.68 5.33
N ILE A 99 -8.50 13.40 5.84
CA ILE A 99 -8.70 14.72 6.43
C ILE A 99 -8.89 15.75 5.31
N GLU A 100 -8.22 15.53 4.20
CA GLU A 100 -8.42 16.29 2.97
C GLU A 100 -8.24 15.32 1.81
N ASP A 101 -8.50 15.76 0.59
CA ASP A 101 -8.34 14.88 -0.57
C ASP A 101 -6.95 14.27 -0.54
N SER A 102 -6.87 12.95 -0.63
CA SER A 102 -5.62 12.23 -0.40
C SER A 102 -5.39 11.15 -1.42
N VAL A 103 -4.12 10.97 -1.78
CA VAL A 103 -3.67 9.89 -2.65
C VAL A 103 -2.44 9.26 -2.01
N GLY A 104 -2.46 7.94 -1.89
CA GLY A 104 -1.33 7.21 -1.33
C GLY A 104 -1.08 5.91 -2.07
N LEU A 105 0.09 5.35 -1.84
CA LEU A 105 0.43 4.03 -2.35
C LEU A 105 0.56 3.06 -1.18
N LEU A 106 -0.07 1.92 -1.34
CA LEU A 106 -0.02 0.85 -0.36
C LEU A 106 0.74 -0.33 -0.96
N VAL A 107 1.68 -0.87 -0.20
CA VAL A 107 2.31 -2.14 -0.55
C VAL A 107 1.97 -3.13 0.55
N LEU A 108 1.30 -4.21 0.17
CA LEU A 108 0.87 -5.23 1.12
C LEU A 108 1.78 -6.43 0.93
N ALA A 109 2.82 -6.51 1.75
CA ALA A 109 3.82 -7.56 1.64
C ALA A 109 3.38 -8.78 2.43
N LYS A 110 3.63 -9.96 1.89
CA LYS A 110 3.30 -11.19 2.60
C LYS A 110 4.19 -11.34 3.82
N ARG A 111 3.61 -11.83 4.89
CA ARG A 111 4.37 -12.09 6.10
C ARG A 111 5.29 -13.28 5.86
N THR A 112 6.44 -13.24 6.52
CA THR A 112 7.41 -14.30 6.40
C THR A 112 7.57 -15.10 7.69
N GLU A 113 6.89 -14.72 8.75
CA GLU A 113 6.94 -15.46 10.02
C GLU A 113 5.95 -16.60 10.05
#